data_f5dcdd5323fde728e0984bc1b27892c4
#
_entry.id   f5dcdd5323fde728e0984bc1b27892c4
#
_cell.length_a   1.000
_cell.length_b   1.000
_cell.length_c   1.000
_cell.angle_alpha   90.00
_cell.angle_beta   90.00
_cell.angle_gamma   90.00
#
_symmetry.space_group_name_H-M   'P 1'
#
loop_
_entity.id
_entity.type
_entity.pdbx_description
1 polymer ?
#
loop_
_entity_poly.entity_id
_entity_poly.type
_entity_poly.pdbx_seq_one_letter_code
_entity_poly.pdbx_strand_id
1 'polypeptide(L)'
;RIAWLGAYARLPKSYAGLPVDDYGDCLIMPGLIDPHIHFPQYRILAAPGRDLLDWLNRFTFPEEARYRSRAHAAKAAELFLDRLAANGTTASLAFCSVHKTCADVLFSAAEQRNMALVTGKTMMDRNAPANVLDDAETGGRDTKALIDKWHGRGRLRYAVTPRFAVTSTEAQLAVSGELLKDHPDCLMQTHISESPGEIEFVSKQFPWSKDYTDVYEKFGLLGPTSLFAHAIHLSERECARMSETGSAVLHCPTSNNFLGSGLFRYPHLAQSKRSVGVGVATDIGGGTSYSMLQTLAEAYKVAMLIGHKFSAADLFAMATTGNAARRHLQDEIGSLN
;
A
#
# COMPACT_ATOMS: atom_id res chain seq x y z
N ARG A 1 7.46 24.02 1.96
CA ARG A 1 8.30 23.78 0.79
C ARG A 1 9.73 24.20 1.12
N ILE A 2 10.73 23.37 0.75
CA ILE A 2 12.14 23.70 0.91
C ILE A 2 12.44 24.84 -0.06
N ALA A 3 13.00 25.94 0.45
CA ALA A 3 13.32 27.11 -0.34
C ALA A 3 14.77 27.11 -0.86
N TRP A 4 15.67 26.43 -0.11
CA TRP A 4 17.07 26.31 -0.48
C TRP A 4 17.69 25.07 0.21
N LEU A 5 18.62 24.42 -0.46
CA LEU A 5 19.41 23.30 0.04
C LEU A 5 20.87 23.49 -0.40
N GLY A 6 21.81 23.45 0.54
CA GLY A 6 23.24 23.59 0.23
C GLY A 6 24.11 23.74 1.46
N ALA A 7 25.41 23.93 1.25
CA ALA A 7 26.34 24.12 2.36
C ALA A 7 26.05 25.44 3.10
N TYR A 8 25.97 25.42 4.42
CA TYR A 8 25.65 26.59 5.26
C TYR A 8 26.50 27.82 4.95
N ALA A 9 27.79 27.63 4.66
CA ALA A 9 28.70 28.70 4.27
C ALA A 9 28.31 29.42 2.94
N ARG A 10 27.38 28.82 2.16
CA ARG A 10 26.84 29.37 0.91
C ARG A 10 25.40 29.86 1.05
N LEU A 11 24.91 29.99 2.29
CA LEU A 11 23.54 30.45 2.55
C LEU A 11 23.30 31.80 1.86
N PRO A 12 22.25 31.95 1.03
CA PRO A 12 21.91 33.23 0.42
C PRO A 12 21.64 34.29 1.47
N LYS A 13 22.11 35.54 1.19
CA LYS A 13 21.93 36.66 2.12
C LYS A 13 20.48 36.95 2.49
N SER A 14 19.53 36.60 1.61
CA SER A 14 18.09 36.73 1.87
C SER A 14 17.59 35.87 3.05
N TYR A 15 18.34 34.86 3.45
CA TYR A 15 18.02 33.98 4.60
C TYR A 15 18.88 34.30 5.82
N ALA A 16 19.86 35.18 5.71
CA ALA A 16 20.68 35.59 6.85
C ALA A 16 19.79 36.30 7.90
N GLY A 17 19.80 35.86 9.13
CA GLY A 17 18.97 36.41 10.20
C GLY A 17 17.65 35.70 10.45
N LEU A 18 17.32 34.64 9.70
CA LEU A 18 16.26 33.72 10.10
C LEU A 18 16.69 32.87 11.30
N PRO A 19 15.74 32.45 12.16
CA PRO A 19 16.05 31.48 13.20
C PRO A 19 16.69 30.22 12.64
N VAL A 20 17.68 29.68 13.35
CA VAL A 20 18.41 28.47 12.92
C VAL A 20 18.19 27.39 13.97
N ASP A 21 17.69 26.23 13.52
CA ASP A 21 17.69 25.01 14.29
C ASP A 21 18.91 24.18 13.84
N ASP A 22 19.89 24.05 14.71
CA ASP A 22 21.11 23.27 14.45
C ASP A 22 20.95 21.84 15.01
N TYR A 23 20.88 20.86 14.11
CA TYR A 23 20.79 19.44 14.46
C TYR A 23 22.17 18.75 14.57
N GLY A 24 23.27 19.51 14.53
CA GLY A 24 24.63 19.00 14.68
C GLY A 24 24.96 17.92 13.67
N ASP A 25 25.38 16.75 14.15
CA ASP A 25 25.79 15.61 13.30
C ASP A 25 24.59 14.73 12.84
N CYS A 26 23.34 15.18 12.99
CA CYS A 26 22.17 14.43 12.54
C CYS A 26 22.01 14.48 11.01
N LEU A 27 21.52 13.38 10.45
CA LEU A 27 21.12 13.31 9.05
C LEU A 27 19.68 13.80 8.90
N ILE A 28 19.47 14.84 8.08
CA ILE A 28 18.13 15.28 7.65
C ILE A 28 17.80 14.56 6.34
N MET A 29 16.66 13.86 6.32
CA MET A 29 16.22 13.08 5.17
C MET A 29 14.74 13.33 4.86
N PRO A 30 14.25 13.01 3.63
CA PRO A 30 12.83 13.00 3.35
C PRO A 30 12.09 12.04 4.29
N GLY A 31 10.85 12.38 4.63
CA GLY A 31 9.99 11.46 5.36
C GLY A 31 9.80 10.14 4.61
N LEU A 32 9.74 9.04 5.34
CA LEU A 32 9.54 7.71 4.78
C LEU A 32 8.10 7.57 4.25
N ILE A 33 7.94 6.75 3.23
CA ILE A 33 6.67 6.52 2.55
C ILE A 33 6.35 5.03 2.66
N ASP A 34 5.19 4.70 3.23
CA ASP A 34 4.68 3.32 3.30
C ASP A 34 3.57 3.12 2.27
N PRO A 35 3.81 2.40 1.17
CA PRO A 35 2.85 2.25 0.08
C PRO A 35 1.86 1.11 0.26
N HIS A 36 1.91 0.35 1.38
CA HIS A 36 0.95 -0.70 1.70
C HIS A 36 0.93 -0.99 3.20
N ILE A 37 -0.19 -0.67 3.83
CA ILE A 37 -0.40 -0.84 5.26
C ILE A 37 -1.90 -0.96 5.55
N HIS A 38 -2.29 -1.76 6.55
CA HIS A 38 -3.69 -1.95 6.92
C HIS A 38 -4.05 -1.17 8.19
N PHE A 39 -4.73 -0.05 8.05
CA PHE A 39 -5.18 0.77 9.17
C PHE A 39 -5.98 -0.03 10.21
N PRO A 40 -6.93 -0.91 9.86
CA PRO A 40 -7.72 -1.61 10.86
C PRO A 40 -6.97 -2.69 11.64
N GLN A 41 -5.75 -3.06 11.22
CA GLN A 41 -5.06 -4.24 11.72
C GLN A 41 -3.98 -3.94 12.77
N TYR A 42 -3.84 -2.70 13.22
CA TYR A 42 -2.78 -2.30 14.16
C TYR A 42 -2.78 -3.07 15.49
N ARG A 43 -3.93 -3.63 15.88
CA ARG A 43 -4.08 -4.37 17.13
C ARG A 43 -3.71 -5.85 17.03
N ILE A 44 -3.60 -6.36 15.81
CA ILE A 44 -3.28 -7.77 15.54
C ILE A 44 -1.85 -7.93 14.98
N LEU A 45 -1.02 -6.91 15.16
CA LEU A 45 0.39 -6.93 14.81
C LEU A 45 1.06 -8.18 15.36
N ALA A 46 1.72 -8.94 14.49
CA ALA A 46 2.40 -10.19 14.81
C ALA A 46 1.50 -11.28 15.45
N ALA A 47 0.19 -11.26 15.20
CA ALA A 47 -0.70 -12.36 15.61
C ALA A 47 -0.41 -13.62 14.77
N PRO A 48 -0.09 -14.79 15.38
CA PRO A 48 0.40 -15.94 14.64
C PRO A 48 -0.75 -16.70 13.95
N GLY A 49 -0.77 -16.75 12.63
CA GLY A 49 -1.58 -17.64 11.80
C GLY A 49 -0.80 -18.86 11.35
N ARG A 50 -1.48 -19.93 10.92
CA ARG A 50 -0.85 -21.09 10.28
C ARG A 50 -0.47 -20.81 8.83
N ASP A 51 -1.31 -20.04 8.16
CA ASP A 51 -1.18 -19.57 6.79
C ASP A 51 -2.03 -18.30 6.62
N LEU A 52 -1.98 -17.68 5.45
CA LEU A 52 -2.71 -16.45 5.13
C LEU A 52 -4.22 -16.57 5.39
N LEU A 53 -4.86 -17.64 4.89
CA LEU A 53 -6.32 -17.77 4.99
C LEU A 53 -6.78 -18.05 6.43
N ASP A 54 -6.02 -18.83 7.21
CA ASP A 54 -6.25 -19.04 8.65
C ASP A 54 -6.10 -17.71 9.39
N TRP A 55 -5.05 -16.94 9.10
CA TRP A 55 -4.78 -15.64 9.72
C TRP A 55 -5.91 -14.63 9.46
N LEU A 56 -6.41 -14.56 8.22
CA LEU A 56 -7.53 -13.69 7.85
C LEU A 56 -8.78 -14.02 8.68
N ASN A 57 -9.13 -15.29 8.79
CA ASN A 57 -10.35 -15.73 9.49
C ASN A 57 -10.26 -15.57 11.01
N ARG A 58 -9.09 -15.85 11.60
CA ARG A 58 -8.91 -15.84 13.06
C ARG A 58 -8.67 -14.45 13.65
N PHE A 59 -7.99 -13.60 12.93
CA PHE A 59 -7.54 -12.31 13.47
C PHE A 59 -8.06 -11.12 12.67
N THR A 60 -7.91 -11.13 11.36
CA THR A 60 -8.15 -9.96 10.51
C THR A 60 -9.63 -9.60 10.42
N PHE A 61 -10.47 -10.51 9.96
CA PHE A 61 -11.89 -10.22 9.78
C PHE A 61 -12.60 -9.87 11.10
N PRO A 62 -12.34 -10.54 12.24
CA PRO A 62 -12.88 -10.13 13.53
C PRO A 62 -12.47 -8.71 13.96
N GLU A 63 -11.21 -8.31 13.72
CA GLU A 63 -10.76 -6.97 14.08
C GLU A 63 -11.31 -5.91 13.12
N GLU A 64 -11.33 -6.17 11.80
CA GLU A 64 -11.88 -5.25 10.80
C GLU A 64 -13.37 -4.97 10.97
N ALA A 65 -14.16 -5.96 11.44
CA ALA A 65 -15.58 -5.80 11.74
C ALA A 65 -15.87 -4.71 12.79
N ARG A 66 -14.94 -4.45 13.70
CA ARG A 66 -15.06 -3.43 14.75
C ARG A 66 -15.10 -2.01 14.20
N TYR A 67 -14.55 -1.79 13.00
CA TYR A 67 -14.48 -0.48 12.33
C TYR A 67 -15.82 -0.01 11.73
N ARG A 68 -16.88 -0.80 11.89
CA ARG A 68 -18.27 -0.34 11.74
C ARG A 68 -18.59 0.77 12.75
N SER A 69 -18.00 0.74 13.94
CA SER A 69 -18.16 1.77 14.97
C SER A 69 -17.32 3.01 14.63
N ARG A 70 -17.98 4.16 14.40
CA ARG A 70 -17.28 5.43 14.14
C ARG A 70 -16.36 5.84 15.30
N ALA A 71 -16.82 5.66 16.55
CA ALA A 71 -16.04 6.00 17.74
C ALA A 71 -14.77 5.14 17.85
N HIS A 72 -14.88 3.82 17.55
CA HIS A 72 -13.73 2.93 17.52
C HIS A 72 -12.74 3.33 16.40
N ALA A 73 -13.25 3.55 15.18
CA ALA A 73 -12.44 3.94 14.04
C ALA A 73 -11.72 5.29 14.28
N ALA A 74 -12.39 6.28 14.91
CA ALA A 74 -11.80 7.58 15.20
C ALA A 74 -10.62 7.46 16.19
N LYS A 75 -10.82 6.73 17.29
CA LYS A 75 -9.73 6.49 18.26
C LYS A 75 -8.56 5.71 17.62
N ALA A 76 -8.87 4.73 16.79
CA ALA A 76 -7.86 3.96 16.07
C ALA A 76 -7.08 4.83 15.06
N ALA A 77 -7.75 5.75 14.35
CA ALA A 77 -7.12 6.63 13.37
C ALA A 77 -6.07 7.55 14.02
N GLU A 78 -6.37 8.12 15.18
CA GLU A 78 -5.41 8.93 15.93
C GLU A 78 -4.16 8.13 16.29
N LEU A 79 -4.34 6.94 16.87
CA LEU A 79 -3.23 6.07 17.25
C LEU A 79 -2.41 5.57 16.06
N PHE A 80 -3.08 5.26 14.95
CA PHE A 80 -2.44 4.80 13.72
C PHE A 80 -1.53 5.90 13.13
N LEU A 81 -2.06 7.11 12.97
CA LEU A 81 -1.31 8.23 12.42
C LEU A 81 -0.15 8.67 13.35
N ASP A 82 -0.35 8.61 14.67
CA ASP A 82 0.72 8.84 15.64
C ASP A 82 1.83 7.79 15.51
N ARG A 83 1.49 6.51 15.30
CA ARG A 83 2.48 5.45 15.09
C ARG A 83 3.27 5.63 13.79
N LEU A 84 2.61 6.03 12.71
CA LEU A 84 3.30 6.36 11.47
C LEU A 84 4.31 7.49 11.68
N ALA A 85 3.87 8.60 12.27
CA ALA A 85 4.72 9.75 12.54
C ALA A 85 5.90 9.40 13.46
N ALA A 86 5.66 8.63 14.55
CA ALA A 86 6.70 8.19 15.48
C ALA A 86 7.76 7.28 14.84
N ASN A 87 7.45 6.63 13.71
CA ASN A 87 8.38 5.82 12.94
C ASN A 87 8.95 6.55 11.70
N GLY A 88 8.73 7.88 11.60
CA GLY A 88 9.23 8.69 10.49
C GLY A 88 8.47 8.50 9.17
N THR A 89 7.34 7.81 9.17
CA THR A 89 6.48 7.64 7.99
C THR A 89 5.55 8.85 7.89
N THR A 90 5.76 9.67 6.88
CA THR A 90 5.03 10.93 6.65
C THR A 90 3.99 10.85 5.54
N ALA A 91 4.00 9.76 4.77
CA ALA A 91 3.00 9.49 3.75
C ALA A 91 2.72 7.98 3.70
N SER A 92 1.46 7.59 3.51
CA SER A 92 1.09 6.17 3.41
C SER A 92 -0.01 5.93 2.39
N LEU A 93 -0.08 4.68 1.90
CA LEU A 93 -1.22 4.12 1.17
C LEU A 93 -1.83 3.01 2.03
N ALA A 94 -3.00 3.30 2.61
CA ALA A 94 -3.59 2.45 3.63
C ALA A 94 -4.87 1.75 3.14
N PHE A 95 -4.99 0.46 3.45
CA PHE A 95 -6.26 -0.26 3.40
C PHE A 95 -7.12 0.13 4.60
N CYS A 96 -8.41 0.34 4.37
CA CYS A 96 -9.44 0.41 5.42
C CYS A 96 -10.21 -0.91 5.52
N SER A 97 -11.28 -0.94 6.33
CA SER A 97 -12.27 -2.02 6.29
C SER A 97 -13.33 -1.77 5.21
N VAL A 98 -14.27 -2.69 5.02
CA VAL A 98 -15.39 -2.54 4.09
C VAL A 98 -16.34 -1.40 4.49
N HIS A 99 -16.29 -0.97 5.75
CA HIS A 99 -17.19 0.05 6.24
C HIS A 99 -16.78 1.45 5.76
N LYS A 100 -17.67 2.13 5.03
CA LYS A 100 -17.47 3.52 4.56
C LYS A 100 -16.96 4.46 5.66
N THR A 101 -17.50 4.30 6.86
CA THR A 101 -17.12 5.08 8.05
C THR A 101 -15.62 4.94 8.37
N CYS A 102 -15.02 3.79 8.14
CA CYS A 102 -13.60 3.54 8.40
C CYS A 102 -12.71 4.49 7.57
N ALA A 103 -12.94 4.53 6.26
CA ALA A 103 -12.19 5.41 5.36
C ALA A 103 -12.48 6.90 5.62
N ASP A 104 -13.75 7.25 5.83
CA ASP A 104 -14.18 8.62 6.11
C ASP A 104 -13.49 9.20 7.35
N VAL A 105 -13.38 8.42 8.41
CA VAL A 105 -12.72 8.82 9.66
C VAL A 105 -11.22 8.96 9.48
N LEU A 106 -10.58 8.01 8.78
CA LEU A 106 -9.13 8.06 8.56
C LEU A 106 -8.74 9.27 7.71
N PHE A 107 -9.50 9.58 6.65
CA PHE A 107 -9.29 10.79 5.85
C PHE A 107 -9.44 12.05 6.70
N SER A 108 -10.49 12.14 7.54
CA SER A 108 -10.70 13.29 8.41
C SER A 108 -9.54 13.51 9.39
N ALA A 109 -9.03 12.44 10.01
CA ALA A 109 -7.89 12.52 10.92
C ALA A 109 -6.58 12.93 10.22
N ALA A 110 -6.35 12.43 9.00
CA ALA A 110 -5.19 12.78 8.19
C ALA A 110 -5.24 14.25 7.70
N GLU A 111 -6.44 14.73 7.33
CA GLU A 111 -6.65 16.14 6.95
C GLU A 111 -6.29 17.09 8.10
N GLN A 112 -6.78 16.82 9.31
CA GLN A 112 -6.50 17.62 10.50
C GLN A 112 -4.99 17.73 10.80
N ARG A 113 -4.20 16.71 10.43
CA ARG A 113 -2.75 16.66 10.58
C ARG A 113 -1.97 17.15 9.36
N ASN A 114 -2.68 17.54 8.30
CA ASN A 114 -2.07 17.85 6.99
C ASN A 114 -1.14 16.72 6.50
N MET A 115 -1.46 15.47 6.79
CA MET A 115 -0.66 14.30 6.42
C MET A 115 -0.98 13.85 4.99
N ALA A 116 0.04 13.49 4.22
CA ALA A 116 -0.16 12.91 2.89
C ALA A 116 -0.67 11.48 3.03
N LEU A 117 -1.94 11.28 2.69
CA LEU A 117 -2.60 9.98 2.80
C LEU A 117 -3.31 9.60 1.50
N VAL A 118 -3.04 8.38 1.05
CA VAL A 118 -3.89 7.69 0.09
C VAL A 118 -4.61 6.57 0.81
N THR A 119 -5.91 6.45 0.65
CA THR A 119 -6.68 5.34 1.21
C THR A 119 -7.98 5.14 0.45
N GLY A 120 -8.66 4.05 0.71
CA GLY A 120 -9.97 3.74 0.17
C GLY A 120 -10.70 2.74 1.04
N LYS A 121 -12.02 2.74 0.93
CA LYS A 121 -12.85 1.68 1.50
C LYS A 121 -12.51 0.37 0.82
N THR A 122 -12.22 -0.67 1.61
CA THR A 122 -12.02 -2.02 1.07
C THR A 122 -13.33 -2.57 0.49
N MET A 123 -13.25 -3.20 -0.67
CA MET A 123 -14.38 -3.86 -1.33
C MET A 123 -14.21 -5.38 -1.21
N MET A 124 -15.20 -6.04 -0.63
CA MET A 124 -15.28 -7.51 -0.48
C MET A 124 -16.75 -7.91 -0.54
N ASP A 125 -17.12 -8.82 -1.44
CA ASP A 125 -18.51 -9.28 -1.62
C ASP A 125 -18.68 -10.79 -1.57
N ARG A 126 -17.60 -11.56 -1.26
CA ARG A 126 -17.65 -13.01 -1.02
C ARG A 126 -16.51 -13.51 -0.14
N ASN A 127 -16.57 -14.77 0.26
CA ASN A 127 -15.53 -15.53 0.97
C ASN A 127 -15.02 -14.83 2.25
N ALA A 128 -15.87 -14.06 2.91
CA ALA A 128 -15.60 -13.43 4.20
C ALA A 128 -16.86 -13.48 5.09
N PRO A 129 -16.75 -13.27 6.40
CA PRO A 129 -17.91 -13.16 7.29
C PRO A 129 -18.84 -12.01 6.89
N ALA A 130 -20.16 -12.21 7.05
CA ALA A 130 -21.19 -11.24 6.63
C ALA A 130 -21.00 -9.81 7.19
N ASN A 131 -20.38 -9.68 8.36
CA ASN A 131 -20.15 -8.38 9.00
C ASN A 131 -18.94 -7.62 8.44
N VAL A 132 -18.22 -8.19 7.48
CA VAL A 132 -17.14 -7.56 6.70
C VAL A 132 -17.32 -7.77 5.19
N LEU A 133 -18.55 -8.02 4.76
CA LEU A 133 -18.94 -8.03 3.34
C LEU A 133 -19.76 -6.80 3.00
N ASP A 134 -19.63 -6.35 1.77
CA ASP A 134 -20.56 -5.49 1.05
C ASP A 134 -21.12 -6.26 -0.18
N ASP A 135 -21.71 -5.56 -1.10
CA ASP A 135 -22.05 -6.04 -2.43
C ASP A 135 -21.48 -5.09 -3.49
N ALA A 136 -21.44 -5.52 -4.74
CA ALA A 136 -20.84 -4.75 -5.82
C ALA A 136 -21.48 -3.36 -5.96
N GLU A 137 -22.82 -3.25 -5.86
CA GLU A 137 -23.57 -1.99 -5.99
C GLU A 137 -23.29 -1.03 -4.83
N THR A 138 -23.44 -1.52 -3.60
CA THR A 138 -23.18 -0.74 -2.38
C THR A 138 -21.72 -0.35 -2.28
N GLY A 139 -20.80 -1.29 -2.57
CA GLY A 139 -19.37 -1.04 -2.59
C GLY A 139 -18.99 0.05 -3.57
N GLY A 140 -19.51 0.00 -4.79
CA GLY A 140 -19.30 1.00 -5.83
C GLY A 140 -19.86 2.38 -5.46
N ARG A 141 -21.12 2.43 -5.02
CA ARG A 141 -21.77 3.68 -4.59
C ARG A 141 -21.03 4.37 -3.43
N ASP A 142 -20.63 3.60 -2.43
CA ASP A 142 -19.95 4.13 -1.26
C ASP A 142 -18.52 4.59 -1.59
N THR A 143 -17.81 3.85 -2.49
CA THR A 143 -16.51 4.23 -3.02
C THR A 143 -16.60 5.55 -3.78
N LYS A 144 -17.57 5.67 -4.72
CA LYS A 144 -17.79 6.92 -5.47
C LYS A 144 -18.05 8.10 -4.53
N ALA A 145 -18.91 7.94 -3.55
CA ALA A 145 -19.21 9.01 -2.59
C ALA A 145 -18.00 9.44 -1.75
N LEU A 146 -17.06 8.52 -1.47
CA LEU A 146 -15.81 8.85 -0.78
C LEU A 146 -14.79 9.51 -1.72
N ILE A 147 -14.73 9.10 -2.99
CA ILE A 147 -13.94 9.80 -4.02
C ILE A 147 -14.39 11.25 -4.13
N ASP A 148 -15.69 11.47 -4.37
CA ASP A 148 -16.27 12.81 -4.51
C ASP A 148 -16.01 13.71 -3.28
N LYS A 149 -15.90 13.12 -2.10
CA LYS A 149 -15.67 13.85 -0.84
C LYS A 149 -14.20 14.15 -0.57
N TRP A 150 -13.30 13.23 -0.87
CA TRP A 150 -11.93 13.25 -0.33
C TRP A 150 -10.81 13.34 -1.37
N HIS A 151 -11.05 12.82 -2.59
CA HIS A 151 -9.99 12.79 -3.59
C HIS A 151 -9.58 14.20 -4.02
N GLY A 152 -8.27 14.47 -4.07
CA GLY A 152 -7.75 15.79 -4.42
C GLY A 152 -7.89 16.86 -3.34
N ARG A 153 -8.43 16.55 -2.16
CA ARG A 153 -8.58 17.50 -1.07
C ARG A 153 -7.26 17.63 -0.30
N GLY A 154 -6.58 18.76 -0.42
CA GLY A 154 -5.27 18.96 0.17
C GLY A 154 -4.27 17.89 -0.28
N ARG A 155 -3.70 17.16 0.69
CA ARG A 155 -2.73 16.08 0.45
C ARG A 155 -3.36 14.69 0.44
N LEU A 156 -4.69 14.61 0.31
CA LEU A 156 -5.44 13.37 0.32
C LEU A 156 -5.72 12.89 -1.10
N ARG A 157 -5.58 11.58 -1.33
CA ARG A 157 -5.92 10.93 -2.58
C ARG A 157 -6.71 9.65 -2.28
N TYR A 158 -7.60 9.27 -3.17
CA TYR A 158 -8.36 8.04 -3.04
C TYR A 158 -7.70 6.89 -3.80
N ALA A 159 -7.82 5.65 -3.27
CA ALA A 159 -7.49 4.44 -3.99
C ALA A 159 -8.74 3.53 -4.06
N VAL A 160 -9.11 3.12 -5.25
CA VAL A 160 -10.09 2.03 -5.45
C VAL A 160 -9.46 0.75 -4.91
N THR A 161 -10.15 0.08 -3.99
CA THR A 161 -9.52 -0.93 -3.13
C THR A 161 -10.30 -2.26 -3.13
N PRO A 162 -10.37 -3.01 -4.25
CA PRO A 162 -10.75 -4.42 -4.17
C PRO A 162 -9.70 -5.16 -3.36
N ARG A 163 -10.10 -5.84 -2.27
CA ARG A 163 -9.10 -6.44 -1.36
C ARG A 163 -8.17 -7.39 -2.08
N PHE A 164 -8.73 -8.41 -2.72
CA PHE A 164 -8.05 -9.35 -3.62
C PHE A 164 -9.09 -10.25 -4.32
N ALA A 165 -8.69 -10.95 -5.38
CA ALA A 165 -9.64 -11.72 -6.17
C ALA A 165 -10.37 -12.82 -5.38
N VAL A 166 -9.78 -13.36 -4.31
CA VAL A 166 -10.44 -14.34 -3.43
C VAL A 166 -11.76 -13.80 -2.86
N THR A 167 -11.79 -12.53 -2.46
CA THR A 167 -12.97 -11.91 -1.82
C THR A 167 -13.80 -11.02 -2.74
N SER A 168 -13.55 -11.08 -4.06
CA SER A 168 -14.27 -10.27 -5.04
C SER A 168 -14.97 -11.14 -6.08
N THR A 169 -16.24 -10.87 -6.37
CA THR A 169 -16.94 -11.41 -7.53
C THR A 169 -16.52 -10.70 -8.81
N GLU A 170 -16.84 -11.27 -9.99
CA GLU A 170 -16.65 -10.58 -11.27
C GLU A 170 -17.42 -9.25 -11.30
N ALA A 171 -18.61 -9.19 -10.69
CA ALA A 171 -19.40 -7.96 -10.61
C ALA A 171 -18.67 -6.85 -9.81
N GLN A 172 -18.07 -7.20 -8.67
CA GLN A 172 -17.31 -6.23 -7.87
C GLN A 172 -16.01 -5.78 -8.57
N LEU A 173 -15.30 -6.69 -9.24
CA LEU A 173 -14.13 -6.33 -10.03
C LEU A 173 -14.50 -5.42 -11.21
N ALA A 174 -15.63 -5.67 -11.89
CA ALA A 174 -16.14 -4.83 -12.96
C ALA A 174 -16.46 -3.41 -12.47
N VAL A 175 -17.18 -3.28 -11.35
CA VAL A 175 -17.45 -1.98 -10.72
C VAL A 175 -16.17 -1.27 -10.33
N SER A 176 -15.16 -1.98 -9.84
CA SER A 176 -13.85 -1.39 -9.52
C SER A 176 -13.15 -0.83 -10.77
N GLY A 177 -13.23 -1.54 -11.91
CA GLY A 177 -12.69 -1.08 -13.18
C GLY A 177 -13.44 0.14 -13.75
N GLU A 178 -14.77 0.16 -13.64
CA GLU A 178 -15.59 1.32 -14.03
C GLU A 178 -15.22 2.56 -13.20
N LEU A 179 -15.06 2.42 -11.88
CA LEU A 179 -14.63 3.50 -11.00
C LEU A 179 -13.27 4.07 -11.41
N LEU A 180 -12.30 3.24 -11.77
CA LEU A 180 -10.99 3.70 -12.25
C LEU A 180 -11.07 4.38 -13.60
N LYS A 181 -11.93 3.90 -14.49
CA LYS A 181 -12.17 4.54 -15.80
C LYS A 181 -12.79 5.93 -15.63
N ASP A 182 -13.72 6.07 -14.69
CA ASP A 182 -14.41 7.34 -14.42
C ASP A 182 -13.54 8.32 -13.60
N HIS A 183 -12.57 7.80 -12.83
CA HIS A 183 -11.65 8.56 -11.98
C HIS A 183 -10.19 8.12 -12.24
N PRO A 184 -9.61 8.45 -13.42
CA PRO A 184 -8.31 7.93 -13.85
C PRO A 184 -7.11 8.44 -13.04
N ASP A 185 -7.31 9.47 -12.23
CA ASP A 185 -6.35 10.04 -11.30
C ASP A 185 -6.38 9.39 -9.89
N CYS A 186 -7.36 8.52 -9.63
CA CYS A 186 -7.33 7.65 -8.46
C CYS A 186 -6.29 6.54 -8.62
N LEU A 187 -5.69 6.15 -7.49
CA LEU A 187 -4.91 4.91 -7.45
C LEU A 187 -5.83 3.68 -7.34
N MET A 188 -5.29 2.53 -7.70
CA MET A 188 -5.86 1.23 -7.37
C MET A 188 -4.89 0.45 -6.49
N GLN A 189 -5.38 -0.20 -5.46
CA GLN A 189 -4.58 -1.09 -4.61
C GLN A 189 -5.28 -2.42 -4.38
N THR A 190 -4.50 -3.50 -4.42
CA THR A 190 -4.98 -4.87 -4.17
C THR A 190 -3.81 -5.78 -3.78
N HIS A 191 -4.12 -7.04 -3.43
CA HIS A 191 -3.13 -8.09 -3.19
C HIS A 191 -3.10 -9.05 -4.37
N ILE A 192 -1.93 -9.63 -4.65
CA ILE A 192 -1.76 -10.62 -5.73
C ILE A 192 -0.66 -11.62 -5.40
N SER A 193 -0.93 -12.88 -5.69
CA SER A 193 0.06 -13.97 -5.72
C SER A 193 0.98 -14.00 -4.49
N GLU A 194 0.38 -13.83 -3.31
CA GLU A 194 1.09 -13.83 -2.04
C GLU A 194 1.48 -15.26 -1.64
N SER A 195 0.57 -16.22 -1.79
CA SER A 195 0.83 -17.61 -1.40
C SER A 195 0.34 -18.61 -2.45
N PRO A 196 0.96 -19.82 -2.53
CA PRO A 196 0.50 -20.87 -3.45
C PRO A 196 -0.96 -21.29 -3.24
N GLY A 197 -1.41 -21.35 -1.97
CA GLY A 197 -2.79 -21.70 -1.64
C GLY A 197 -3.80 -20.66 -2.12
N GLU A 198 -3.46 -19.38 -2.03
CA GLU A 198 -4.25 -18.28 -2.59
C GLU A 198 -4.37 -18.39 -4.11
N ILE A 199 -3.25 -18.62 -4.81
CA ILE A 199 -3.22 -18.77 -6.27
C ILE A 199 -4.10 -19.94 -6.72
N GLU A 200 -3.99 -21.08 -6.06
CA GLU A 200 -4.83 -22.25 -6.32
C GLU A 200 -6.31 -21.94 -6.09
N PHE A 201 -6.63 -21.19 -5.05
CA PHE A 201 -7.99 -20.78 -4.75
C PHE A 201 -8.56 -19.90 -5.88
N VAL A 202 -7.80 -18.90 -6.32
CA VAL A 202 -8.19 -17.98 -7.40
C VAL A 202 -8.35 -18.72 -8.73
N SER A 203 -7.46 -19.67 -9.07
CA SER A 203 -7.57 -20.44 -10.30
C SER A 203 -8.86 -21.28 -10.36
N LYS A 204 -9.31 -21.80 -9.24
CA LYS A 204 -10.59 -22.53 -9.14
C LYS A 204 -11.79 -21.59 -9.22
N GLN A 205 -11.65 -20.39 -8.69
CA GLN A 205 -12.71 -19.38 -8.61
C GLN A 205 -12.96 -18.67 -9.94
N PHE A 206 -11.90 -18.52 -10.77
CA PHE A 206 -11.91 -17.89 -12.08
C PHE A 206 -11.33 -18.84 -13.15
N PRO A 207 -11.98 -19.96 -13.46
CA PRO A 207 -11.44 -21.01 -14.32
C PRO A 207 -11.20 -20.57 -15.79
N TRP A 208 -11.71 -19.40 -16.17
CA TRP A 208 -11.49 -18.79 -17.48
C TRP A 208 -10.17 -18.02 -17.57
N SER A 209 -9.57 -17.65 -16.43
CA SER A 209 -8.34 -16.86 -16.42
C SER A 209 -7.11 -17.72 -16.72
N LYS A 210 -6.12 -17.11 -17.39
CA LYS A 210 -4.82 -17.74 -17.65
C LYS A 210 -3.96 -17.85 -16.40
N ASP A 211 -4.08 -16.85 -15.53
CA ASP A 211 -3.36 -16.71 -14.27
C ASP A 211 -4.06 -15.66 -13.38
N TYR A 212 -3.48 -15.35 -12.22
CA TYR A 212 -4.07 -14.42 -11.28
C TYR A 212 -4.12 -12.98 -11.84
N THR A 213 -3.07 -12.53 -12.53
CA THR A 213 -3.03 -11.20 -13.16
C THR A 213 -4.09 -11.03 -14.24
N ASP A 214 -4.39 -12.09 -15.01
CA ASP A 214 -5.43 -12.08 -16.05
C ASP A 214 -6.83 -11.80 -15.45
N VAL A 215 -7.08 -12.20 -14.21
CA VAL A 215 -8.33 -11.83 -13.50
C VAL A 215 -8.47 -10.32 -13.38
N TYR A 216 -7.44 -9.63 -12.94
CA TYR A 216 -7.46 -8.18 -12.80
C TYR A 216 -7.45 -7.46 -14.15
N GLU A 217 -6.68 -8.00 -15.11
CA GLU A 217 -6.58 -7.45 -16.47
C GLU A 217 -7.93 -7.39 -17.16
N LYS A 218 -8.73 -8.45 -17.08
CA LYS A 218 -10.08 -8.54 -17.68
C LYS A 218 -10.98 -7.38 -17.25
N PHE A 219 -10.84 -6.90 -16.04
CA PHE A 219 -11.69 -5.83 -15.49
C PHE A 219 -11.02 -4.45 -15.53
N GLY A 220 -9.91 -4.29 -16.28
CA GLY A 220 -9.26 -2.99 -16.45
C GLY A 220 -8.54 -2.48 -15.19
N LEU A 221 -8.12 -3.39 -14.30
CA LEU A 221 -7.47 -3.05 -13.04
C LEU A 221 -5.93 -2.99 -13.16
N LEU A 222 -5.36 -3.27 -14.33
CA LEU A 222 -3.94 -3.04 -14.61
C LEU A 222 -3.74 -1.65 -15.21
N GLY A 223 -2.72 -0.96 -14.76
CA GLY A 223 -2.38 0.37 -15.28
C GLY A 223 -1.31 1.07 -14.46
N PRO A 224 -0.86 2.25 -14.88
CA PRO A 224 0.22 2.97 -14.21
C PRO A 224 -0.15 3.41 -12.77
N THR A 225 -1.43 3.55 -12.45
CA THR A 225 -1.92 3.90 -11.11
C THR A 225 -2.23 2.68 -10.25
N SER A 226 -1.96 1.46 -10.74
CA SER A 226 -2.31 0.20 -10.06
C SER A 226 -1.13 -0.38 -9.27
N LEU A 227 -1.38 -0.68 -8.01
CA LEU A 227 -0.41 -1.17 -7.02
C LEU A 227 -0.84 -2.54 -6.49
N PHE A 228 0.03 -3.52 -6.65
CA PHE A 228 -0.21 -4.91 -6.30
C PHE A 228 0.71 -5.36 -5.17
N ALA A 229 0.16 -5.62 -3.99
CA ALA A 229 0.95 -6.06 -2.85
C ALA A 229 1.38 -7.53 -2.99
N HIS A 230 2.52 -7.85 -2.39
CA HIS A 230 3.21 -9.14 -2.33
C HIS A 230 3.82 -9.57 -3.66
N ALA A 231 3.05 -10.01 -4.65
CA ALA A 231 3.55 -10.40 -5.99
C ALA A 231 4.73 -11.39 -5.96
N ILE A 232 4.75 -12.33 -4.99
CA ILE A 232 5.88 -13.23 -4.71
C ILE A 232 6.01 -14.29 -5.81
N HIS A 233 4.86 -14.82 -6.26
CA HIS A 233 4.77 -16.01 -7.11
C HIS A 233 4.33 -15.67 -8.54
N LEU A 234 4.61 -14.46 -9.03
CA LEU A 234 4.28 -14.08 -10.41
C LEU A 234 5.06 -14.94 -11.42
N SER A 235 4.37 -15.39 -12.44
CA SER A 235 4.93 -16.02 -13.64
C SER A 235 5.58 -14.99 -14.56
N GLU A 236 6.31 -15.46 -15.58
CA GLU A 236 6.93 -14.58 -16.59
C GLU A 236 5.89 -13.78 -17.37
N ARG A 237 4.74 -14.41 -17.72
CA ARG A 237 3.64 -13.71 -18.39
C ARG A 237 3.09 -12.60 -17.53
N GLU A 238 2.83 -12.86 -16.24
CA GLU A 238 2.29 -11.88 -15.31
C GLU A 238 3.23 -10.69 -15.14
N CYS A 239 4.52 -10.94 -14.99
CA CYS A 239 5.53 -9.89 -14.95
C CYS A 239 5.59 -9.08 -16.25
N ALA A 240 5.45 -9.72 -17.43
CA ALA A 240 5.39 -9.02 -18.71
C ALA A 240 4.17 -8.08 -18.76
N ARG A 241 3.00 -8.56 -18.39
CA ARG A 241 1.77 -7.74 -18.34
C ARG A 241 1.87 -6.56 -17.36
N MET A 242 2.43 -6.79 -16.15
CA MET A 242 2.67 -5.72 -15.18
C MET A 242 3.60 -4.64 -15.76
N SER A 243 4.67 -5.05 -16.44
CA SER A 243 5.62 -4.13 -17.09
C SER A 243 4.98 -3.33 -18.23
N GLU A 244 4.24 -4.00 -19.13
CA GLU A 244 3.60 -3.40 -20.30
C GLU A 244 2.52 -2.38 -19.92
N THR A 245 1.78 -2.64 -18.86
CA THR A 245 0.73 -1.75 -18.35
C THR A 245 1.24 -0.64 -17.45
N GLY A 246 2.51 -0.69 -17.03
CA GLY A 246 3.08 0.24 -16.07
C GLY A 246 2.62 0.01 -14.63
N SER A 247 1.97 -1.13 -14.36
CA SER A 247 1.58 -1.54 -13.00
C SER A 247 2.80 -1.74 -12.10
N ALA A 248 2.67 -1.45 -10.81
CA ALA A 248 3.75 -1.63 -9.84
C ALA A 248 3.41 -2.68 -8.78
N VAL A 249 4.45 -3.30 -8.22
CA VAL A 249 4.31 -4.27 -7.15
C VAL A 249 4.95 -3.77 -5.86
N LEU A 250 4.46 -4.25 -4.71
CA LEU A 250 4.90 -3.82 -3.40
C LEU A 250 5.44 -5.02 -2.61
N HIS A 251 6.72 -4.98 -2.33
CA HIS A 251 7.38 -5.99 -1.51
C HIS A 251 7.10 -5.73 -0.02
N CYS A 252 6.51 -6.71 0.65
CA CYS A 252 6.12 -6.66 2.06
C CYS A 252 6.96 -7.66 2.89
N PRO A 253 8.28 -7.45 3.06
CA PRO A 253 9.20 -8.49 3.53
C PRO A 253 8.87 -9.04 4.91
N THR A 254 8.49 -8.18 5.86
CA THR A 254 8.20 -8.61 7.22
C THR A 254 6.95 -9.48 7.29
N SER A 255 5.93 -9.17 6.49
CA SER A 255 4.70 -9.95 6.38
C SER A 255 4.94 -11.26 5.64
N ASN A 256 5.58 -11.21 4.47
CA ASN A 256 5.86 -12.39 3.65
C ASN A 256 6.62 -13.48 4.43
N ASN A 257 7.62 -13.05 5.23
CA ASN A 257 8.41 -13.94 6.06
C ASN A 257 7.63 -14.45 7.28
N PHE A 258 6.87 -13.57 7.94
CA PHE A 258 6.10 -13.91 9.13
C PHE A 258 4.98 -14.91 8.84
N LEU A 259 4.26 -14.73 7.72
CA LEU A 259 3.18 -15.63 7.28
C LEU A 259 3.68 -16.84 6.48
N GLY A 260 4.99 -16.91 6.17
CA GLY A 260 5.56 -18.00 5.38
C GLY A 260 5.15 -17.98 3.91
N SER A 261 4.78 -16.81 3.38
CA SER A 261 4.30 -16.65 2.00
C SER A 261 5.36 -16.93 0.94
N GLY A 262 6.65 -16.70 1.27
CA GLY A 262 7.80 -16.97 0.40
C GLY A 262 8.77 -15.80 0.25
N LEU A 263 9.86 -16.03 -0.48
CA LEU A 263 10.89 -15.02 -0.72
C LEU A 263 10.60 -14.24 -2.00
N PHE A 264 10.53 -12.93 -1.88
CA PHE A 264 10.28 -12.02 -3.01
C PHE A 264 11.45 -11.99 -3.99
N ARG A 265 11.19 -12.27 -5.27
CA ARG A 265 12.21 -12.45 -6.31
C ARG A 265 12.50 -11.15 -7.07
N TYR A 266 13.14 -10.17 -6.40
CA TYR A 266 13.45 -8.87 -6.99
C TYR A 266 14.13 -8.96 -8.38
N PRO A 267 15.20 -9.78 -8.62
CA PRO A 267 15.83 -9.87 -9.93
C PRO A 267 14.91 -10.34 -11.05
N HIS A 268 13.86 -11.12 -10.72
CA HIS A 268 12.86 -11.56 -11.69
C HIS A 268 11.98 -10.41 -12.18
N LEU A 269 11.75 -9.41 -11.36
CA LEU A 269 10.95 -8.23 -11.67
C LEU A 269 11.76 -7.11 -12.32
N ALA A 270 13.03 -6.93 -11.93
CA ALA A 270 13.89 -5.82 -12.34
C ALA A 270 14.77 -6.16 -13.55
N GLN A 271 14.25 -6.88 -14.54
CA GLN A 271 15.00 -7.21 -15.76
C GLN A 271 15.12 -6.01 -16.71
N SER A 272 16.28 -5.85 -17.37
CA SER A 272 16.55 -4.68 -18.23
C SER A 272 15.57 -4.50 -19.40
N LYS A 273 15.08 -5.61 -19.96
CA LYS A 273 14.11 -5.58 -21.07
C LYS A 273 12.65 -5.54 -20.63
N ARG A 274 12.41 -5.84 -19.37
CA ARG A 274 11.08 -5.92 -18.78
C ARG A 274 11.20 -5.57 -17.30
N SER A 275 10.99 -4.31 -16.97
CA SER A 275 11.08 -3.83 -15.59
C SER A 275 9.70 -3.56 -15.02
N VAL A 276 9.36 -4.26 -13.95
CA VAL A 276 8.21 -3.94 -13.11
C VAL A 276 8.65 -3.00 -12.00
N GLY A 277 7.91 -1.94 -11.79
CA GLY A 277 8.18 -1.03 -10.69
C GLY A 277 7.99 -1.71 -9.33
N VAL A 278 8.98 -1.63 -8.44
CA VAL A 278 8.92 -2.24 -7.10
C VAL A 278 8.96 -1.16 -6.03
N GLY A 279 8.02 -1.20 -5.08
CA GLY A 279 8.05 -0.47 -3.81
C GLY A 279 8.30 -1.41 -2.64
N VAL A 280 8.62 -0.86 -1.46
CA VAL A 280 8.76 -1.62 -0.21
C VAL A 280 7.79 -1.09 0.82
N ALA A 281 7.08 -1.97 1.52
CA ALA A 281 5.99 -1.66 2.42
C ALA A 281 6.03 -2.46 3.73
N THR A 282 5.43 -1.93 4.78
CA THR A 282 5.36 -2.60 6.09
C THR A 282 4.31 -3.70 6.14
N ASP A 283 3.18 -3.48 5.48
CA ASP A 283 2.02 -4.38 5.53
C ASP A 283 1.55 -4.69 6.97
N ILE A 284 1.44 -3.70 7.84
CA ILE A 284 0.77 -3.88 9.14
C ILE A 284 -0.70 -4.29 8.87
N GLY A 285 -1.23 -5.40 9.35
CA GLY A 285 -0.90 -6.29 10.48
C GLY A 285 -0.25 -7.65 10.15
N GLY A 286 -0.14 -8.15 8.89
CA GLY A 286 0.71 -9.31 8.61
C GLY A 286 2.18 -8.96 8.84
N GLY A 287 2.59 -7.75 8.51
CA GLY A 287 3.89 -7.21 8.85
C GLY A 287 4.06 -6.97 10.35
N THR A 288 5.27 -7.09 10.84
CA THR A 288 5.59 -7.17 12.26
C THR A 288 6.11 -5.86 12.88
N SER A 289 6.24 -4.79 12.08
CA SER A 289 6.79 -3.52 12.55
C SER A 289 6.30 -2.32 11.73
N TYR A 290 6.02 -1.20 12.39
CA TYR A 290 5.76 0.10 11.75
C TYR A 290 7.02 0.76 11.17
N SER A 291 8.21 0.27 11.53
CA SER A 291 9.47 0.86 11.11
C SER A 291 9.80 0.48 9.66
N MET A 292 9.74 1.46 8.76
CA MET A 292 10.24 1.30 7.40
C MET A 292 11.73 0.93 7.37
N LEU A 293 12.53 1.39 8.33
CA LEU A 293 13.96 1.01 8.42
C LEU A 293 14.13 -0.47 8.75
N GLN A 294 13.30 -1.02 9.64
CA GLN A 294 13.29 -2.47 9.91
C GLN A 294 12.78 -3.25 8.70
N THR A 295 11.79 -2.73 8.00
CA THR A 295 11.27 -3.32 6.76
C THR A 295 12.35 -3.36 5.67
N LEU A 296 13.15 -2.29 5.51
CA LEU A 296 14.29 -2.27 4.59
C LEU A 296 15.39 -3.26 4.98
N ALA A 297 15.66 -3.39 6.29
CA ALA A 297 16.62 -4.40 6.78
C ALA A 297 16.17 -5.83 6.45
N GLU A 298 14.85 -6.09 6.54
CA GLU A 298 14.29 -7.39 6.16
C GLU A 298 14.31 -7.60 4.64
N ALA A 299 14.00 -6.56 3.84
CA ALA A 299 14.14 -6.60 2.38
C ALA A 299 15.57 -6.92 1.95
N TYR A 300 16.57 -6.34 2.63
CA TYR A 300 17.99 -6.67 2.39
C TYR A 300 18.29 -8.14 2.65
N LYS A 301 17.83 -8.70 3.77
CA LYS A 301 18.06 -10.12 4.11
C LYS A 301 17.41 -11.05 3.08
N VAL A 302 16.15 -10.77 2.69
CA VAL A 302 15.46 -11.53 1.63
C VAL A 302 16.23 -11.48 0.33
N ALA A 303 16.71 -10.31 -0.08
CA ALA A 303 17.53 -10.15 -1.29
C ALA A 303 18.82 -10.98 -1.22
N MET A 304 19.54 -10.97 -0.07
CA MET A 304 20.74 -11.78 0.13
C MET A 304 20.45 -13.28 0.03
N LEU A 305 19.33 -13.76 0.55
CA LEU A 305 18.94 -15.18 0.48
C LEU A 305 18.67 -15.64 -0.96
N ILE A 306 18.29 -14.75 -1.86
CA ILE A 306 18.07 -15.04 -3.29
C ILE A 306 19.26 -14.64 -4.19
N GLY A 307 20.43 -14.31 -3.59
CA GLY A 307 21.65 -13.95 -4.32
C GLY A 307 21.65 -12.55 -4.93
N HIS A 308 20.80 -11.62 -4.45
CA HIS A 308 20.78 -10.22 -4.87
C HIS A 308 21.31 -9.32 -3.75
N LYS A 309 22.00 -8.23 -4.09
CA LYS A 309 22.58 -7.31 -3.10
C LYS A 309 22.13 -5.88 -3.37
N PHE A 310 21.49 -5.28 -2.39
CA PHE A 310 21.19 -3.84 -2.35
C PHE A 310 22.31 -3.07 -1.64
N SER A 311 22.61 -1.86 -2.09
CA SER A 311 23.29 -0.86 -1.26
C SER A 311 22.31 -0.22 -0.27
N ALA A 312 22.82 0.47 0.74
CA ALA A 312 21.98 1.29 1.63
C ALA A 312 21.25 2.38 0.86
N ALA A 313 21.88 2.99 -0.14
CA ALA A 313 21.29 4.02 -0.98
C ALA A 313 20.07 3.47 -1.78
N ASP A 314 20.18 2.26 -2.34
CA ASP A 314 19.08 1.61 -3.04
C ASP A 314 17.88 1.42 -2.11
N LEU A 315 18.11 0.92 -0.90
CA LEU A 315 17.06 0.69 0.08
C LEU A 315 16.38 2.00 0.53
N PHE A 316 17.16 3.04 0.83
CA PHE A 316 16.60 4.35 1.17
C PHE A 316 15.82 4.95 0.00
N ALA A 317 16.32 4.83 -1.22
CA ALA A 317 15.60 5.28 -2.40
C ALA A 317 14.26 4.54 -2.55
N MET A 318 14.21 3.22 -2.30
CA MET A 318 12.96 2.45 -2.34
C MET A 318 11.91 2.99 -1.36
N ALA A 319 12.30 3.38 -0.13
CA ALA A 319 11.39 3.88 0.90
C ALA A 319 11.05 5.39 0.78
N THR A 320 11.68 6.10 -0.14
CA THR A 320 11.51 7.55 -0.36
C THR A 320 11.11 7.85 -1.80
N THR A 321 12.04 8.20 -2.68
CA THR A 321 11.78 8.56 -4.09
C THR A 321 11.13 7.43 -4.88
N GLY A 322 11.52 6.18 -4.64
CA GLY A 322 10.94 5.00 -5.29
C GLY A 322 9.47 4.82 -4.94
N ASN A 323 9.13 4.84 -3.65
CA ASN A 323 7.73 4.74 -3.21
C ASN A 323 6.90 5.96 -3.61
N ALA A 324 7.50 7.17 -3.68
CA ALA A 324 6.83 8.35 -4.21
C ALA A 324 6.47 8.17 -5.69
N ALA A 325 7.42 7.67 -6.51
CA ALA A 325 7.22 7.42 -7.94
C ALA A 325 6.13 6.36 -8.20
N ARG A 326 6.04 5.31 -7.37
CA ARG A 326 4.97 4.28 -7.50
C ARG A 326 3.57 4.85 -7.24
N ARG A 327 3.46 5.99 -6.59
CA ARG A 327 2.20 6.67 -6.23
C ARG A 327 1.96 7.94 -7.04
N HIS A 328 2.77 8.22 -8.05
CA HIS A 328 2.74 9.45 -8.86
C HIS A 328 2.85 10.74 -8.02
N LEU A 329 3.61 10.70 -6.92
CA LEU A 329 3.83 11.82 -6.01
C LEU A 329 5.30 12.27 -5.96
N GLN A 330 6.14 11.84 -6.90
CA GLN A 330 7.57 12.12 -6.93
C GLN A 330 7.91 13.62 -7.04
N ASP A 331 6.98 14.42 -7.56
CA ASP A 331 7.14 15.88 -7.69
C ASP A 331 6.69 16.63 -6.42
N GLU A 332 6.08 15.93 -5.46
CA GLU A 332 5.55 16.49 -4.22
C GLU A 332 6.30 16.03 -2.97
N ILE A 333 6.75 14.75 -2.94
CA ILE A 333 7.36 14.10 -1.78
C ILE A 333 8.47 13.12 -2.18
N GLY A 334 9.21 12.64 -1.21
CA GLY A 334 10.23 11.59 -1.38
C GLY A 334 11.64 12.12 -1.64
N SER A 335 11.83 13.43 -1.86
CA SER A 335 13.15 14.05 -1.97
C SER A 335 13.22 15.37 -1.22
N LEU A 336 14.43 15.89 -1.04
CA LEU A 336 14.68 17.24 -0.50
C LEU A 336 14.85 18.29 -1.62
N ASN A 337 14.76 17.87 -2.89
CA ASN A 337 14.91 18.74 -4.06
C ASN A 337 13.61 19.45 -4.42
#